data_fa2c475d9c41fd7af784545d1c803ee5
#
_entry.id   fa2c475d9c41fd7af784545d1c803ee5
#
_cell.length_a   1.000
_cell.length_b   1.000
_cell.length_c   1.000
_cell.angle_alpha   90.00
_cell.angle_beta   90.00
_cell.angle_gamma   90.00
#
_symmetry.space_group_name_H-M   'P 1'
#
loop_
_entity.id
_entity.type
_entity.pdbx_description
1 polymer ?
#
loop_
_entity_poly.entity_id
_entity_poly.type
_entity_poly.pdbx_seq_one_letter_code
_entity_poly.pdbx_strand_id
1 'polypeptide(L)'
;MTDGVEVSALAINVAIPEALRWTDVRRGQEFELTTLNVRLLRDGHLAAKAYGKPVGGGRGAYVSFPVPDRPELAALVAAAADRAAQLWAGQRGLG
;
A
#
# COMPACT_ATOMS: atom_id res chain seq x y z
N MET A 1 -16.30 16.99 -17.02
CA MET A 1 -16.06 16.45 -16.59
C MET A 1 -15.85 15.94 -15.90
N THR A 2 -15.78 15.72 -15.83
CA THR A 2 -15.54 15.18 -15.16
C THR A 2 -14.88 14.59 -14.89
N ASP A 3 -14.37 14.51 -15.27
CA ASP A 3 -13.77 13.84 -15.10
C ASP A 3 -12.96 13.66 -14.25
N GLY A 4 -12.42 14.28 -13.91
CA GLY A 4 -11.53 14.02 -12.86
C GLY A 4 -12.04 13.16 -11.79
N VAL A 5 -13.25 13.02 -11.83
CA VAL A 5 -13.94 12.17 -10.89
C VAL A 5 -13.63 10.70 -11.15
N GLU A 6 -13.12 10.43 -12.30
CA GLU A 6 -12.85 9.05 -12.66
C GLU A 6 -11.80 8.44 -11.74
N VAL A 7 -12.10 7.28 -11.22
CA VAL A 7 -11.18 6.57 -10.35
C VAL A 7 -10.06 5.99 -11.20
N SER A 8 -8.85 6.46 -10.98
CA SER A 8 -7.70 6.01 -11.75
C SER A 8 -6.99 4.82 -11.13
N ALA A 9 -7.36 4.44 -9.91
CA ALA A 9 -6.72 3.32 -9.24
C ALA A 9 -7.61 2.83 -8.12
N LEU A 10 -7.46 1.56 -7.77
CA LEU A 10 -8.01 1.01 -6.55
C LEU A 10 -6.87 0.81 -5.57
N ALA A 11 -7.07 1.25 -4.35
CA ALA A 11 -6.07 1.13 -3.30
C ALA A 11 -6.58 0.22 -2.20
N ILE A 12 -5.73 -0.68 -1.74
CA ILE A 12 -6.03 -1.58 -0.65
C ILE A 12 -4.93 -1.43 0.38
N ASN A 13 -5.33 -1.23 1.63
CA ASN A 13 -4.39 -1.21 2.75
C ASN A 13 -4.36 -2.58 3.38
N VAL A 14 -3.15 -3.10 3.59
CA VAL A 14 -2.95 -4.42 4.17
C VAL A 14 -2.06 -4.27 5.39
N ALA A 15 -2.51 -4.79 6.52
CA ALA A 15 -1.68 -4.80 7.71
C ALA A 15 -0.51 -5.75 7.50
N ILE A 16 0.69 -5.30 7.83
CA ILE A 16 1.88 -6.15 7.76
C ILE A 16 1.91 -6.99 9.02
N PRO A 17 1.92 -8.34 8.90
CA PRO A 17 2.04 -9.19 10.08
C PRO A 17 3.27 -8.79 10.90
N GLU A 18 3.14 -8.88 12.21
CA GLU A 18 4.17 -8.41 13.11
C GLU A 18 5.55 -9.00 12.78
N ALA A 19 5.59 -10.27 12.43
CA ALA A 19 6.84 -10.95 12.12
C ALA A 19 7.52 -10.42 10.86
N LEU A 20 6.80 -9.71 10.02
CA LEU A 20 7.33 -9.20 8.76
C LEU A 20 7.62 -7.71 8.79
N ARG A 21 7.29 -7.04 9.87
CA ARG A 21 7.50 -5.59 9.98
C ARG A 21 9.00 -5.28 10.03
N TRP A 22 9.32 -4.10 9.55
CA TRP A 22 10.70 -3.64 9.56
C TRP A 22 10.72 -2.17 9.95
N THR A 23 11.91 -1.64 10.21
CA THR A 23 12.09 -0.23 10.48
C THR A 23 12.89 0.41 9.36
N ASP A 24 12.63 1.68 9.15
CA ASP A 24 13.36 2.47 8.16
C ASP A 24 13.50 3.87 8.70
N VAL A 25 14.44 4.63 8.15
CA VAL A 25 14.77 5.96 8.65
C VAL A 25 14.46 6.98 7.57
N ARG A 26 13.81 8.06 7.98
CA ARG A 26 13.58 9.19 7.09
C ARG A 26 13.77 10.47 7.89
N ARG A 27 14.64 11.33 7.37
CA ARG A 27 14.93 12.62 8.02
C ARG A 27 15.40 12.46 9.46
N GLY A 28 16.23 11.46 9.70
CA GLY A 28 16.77 11.21 11.03
C GLY A 28 15.82 10.59 12.02
N GLN A 29 14.61 10.23 11.58
CA GLN A 29 13.61 9.61 12.43
C GLN A 29 13.36 8.20 11.98
N GLU A 30 13.27 7.28 12.95
CA GLU A 30 13.04 5.88 12.68
C GLU A 30 11.56 5.56 12.74
N PHE A 31 11.09 4.78 11.77
CA PHE A 31 9.69 4.37 11.67
C PHE A 31 9.59 2.87 11.62
N GLU A 32 8.54 2.35 12.25
CA GLU A 32 8.17 0.94 12.12
C GLU A 32 7.09 0.84 11.05
N LEU A 33 7.34 0.06 10.01
CA LEU A 33 6.42 -0.06 8.89
C LEU A 33 5.38 -1.12 9.21
N THR A 34 4.13 -0.71 9.27
CA THR A 34 3.03 -1.54 9.75
C THR A 34 1.97 -1.82 8.72
N THR A 35 1.96 -1.07 7.62
CA THR A 35 0.88 -1.15 6.64
C THR A 35 1.44 -1.05 5.23
N LEU A 36 0.92 -1.87 4.33
CA LEU A 36 1.19 -1.73 2.91
C LEU A 36 -0.01 -1.09 2.25
N ASN A 37 0.24 -0.12 1.38
CA ASN A 37 -0.76 0.45 0.52
C ASN A 37 -0.48 -0.05 -0.89
N VAL A 38 -1.38 -0.88 -1.41
CA VAL A 38 -1.22 -1.47 -2.73
C VAL A 38 -2.25 -0.87 -3.65
N ARG A 39 -1.79 -0.33 -4.76
CA ARG A 39 -2.65 0.35 -5.73
C ARG A 39 -2.58 -0.36 -7.05
N LEU A 40 -3.73 -0.68 -7.60
CA LEU A 40 -3.86 -1.22 -8.94
C LEU A 40 -4.30 -0.08 -9.85
N LEU A 41 -3.45 0.29 -10.78
CA LEU A 41 -3.71 1.39 -11.69
C LEU A 41 -4.54 0.91 -12.88
N ARG A 42 -5.16 1.85 -13.57
CA ARG A 42 -6.05 1.51 -14.69
C ARG A 42 -5.35 0.75 -15.81
N ASP A 43 -4.08 1.04 -16.00
CA ASP A 43 -3.30 0.39 -17.05
C ASP A 43 -2.77 -0.98 -16.64
N GLY A 44 -3.13 -1.44 -15.46
CA GLY A 44 -2.70 -2.74 -14.95
C GLY A 44 -1.42 -2.71 -14.15
N HIS A 45 -0.78 -1.56 -14.03
CA HIS A 45 0.43 -1.45 -13.22
C HIS A 45 0.11 -1.49 -11.74
N LEU A 46 1.03 -2.04 -10.97
CA LEU A 46 0.94 -2.06 -9.53
C LEU A 46 1.89 -1.03 -8.94
N ALA A 47 1.45 -0.38 -7.90
CA ALA A 47 2.28 0.48 -7.08
C ALA A 47 2.07 0.09 -5.63
N ALA A 48 3.16 -0.03 -4.88
CA ALA A 48 3.06 -0.39 -3.48
C ALA A 48 3.98 0.51 -2.68
N LYS A 49 3.50 0.93 -1.52
CA LYS A 49 4.28 1.72 -0.57
C LYS A 49 4.00 1.21 0.81
N ALA A 50 4.92 1.47 1.72
CA ALA A 50 4.76 1.10 3.11
C ALA A 50 4.57 2.35 3.95
N TYR A 51 3.77 2.23 5.00
CA TYR A 51 3.53 3.30 5.96
C TYR A 51 3.70 2.77 7.35
N GLY A 52 4.11 3.63 8.25
CA GLY A 52 4.34 3.22 9.61
C GLY A 52 4.23 4.37 10.58
N LYS A 53 4.67 4.11 11.78
CA LYS A 53 4.63 5.07 12.87
C LYS A 53 6.03 5.28 13.43
N PRO A 54 6.31 6.47 13.98
CA PRO A 54 7.62 6.71 14.60
C PRO A 54 7.88 5.73 15.73
N VAL A 55 9.07 5.15 15.75
CA VAL A 55 9.45 4.20 16.80
C VAL A 55 9.51 4.90 18.15
N GLY A 56 10.01 6.12 18.18
CA GLY A 56 10.13 6.86 19.42
C GLY A 56 8.84 7.49 19.90
N GLY A 57 7.73 7.25 19.22
CA GLY A 57 6.46 7.88 19.56
C GLY A 57 6.37 9.29 19.01
N GLY A 58 5.34 10.00 19.42
CA GLY A 58 5.13 11.34 18.96
C GLY A 58 4.37 11.37 17.65
N ARG A 59 4.19 12.57 17.14
CA ARG A 59 3.48 12.79 15.89
C ARG A 59 4.47 12.84 14.77
N GLY A 60 4.30 11.99 13.81
CA GLY A 60 5.08 12.05 12.60
C GLY A 60 4.21 12.50 11.44
N ALA A 61 4.83 13.12 10.47
CA ALA A 61 4.18 13.33 9.20
C ALA A 61 3.90 11.96 8.58
N TYR A 62 2.86 11.89 7.80
CA TYR A 62 2.55 10.68 7.07
C TYR A 62 3.61 10.48 5.99
N VAL A 63 4.46 9.51 6.17
CA VAL A 63 5.61 9.29 5.29
C VAL A 63 5.51 7.92 4.66
N SER A 64 5.72 7.85 3.37
CA SER A 64 5.74 6.59 2.66
C SER A 64 7.17 6.12 2.45
N PHE A 65 7.34 4.80 2.42
CA PHE A 65 8.62 4.14 2.24
C PHE A 65 8.52 3.12 1.13
N PRO A 66 9.60 2.83 0.43
CA PRO A 66 9.59 1.75 -0.54
C PRO A 66 9.44 0.40 0.17
N VAL A 67 8.83 -0.55 -0.51
CA VAL A 67 8.69 -1.91 0.02
C VAL A 67 9.95 -2.67 -0.33
N PRO A 68 10.63 -3.27 0.67
CA PRO A 68 11.83 -4.04 0.38
C PRO A 68 11.54 -5.26 -0.50
N ASP A 69 12.55 -5.70 -1.22
CA ASP A 69 12.44 -6.86 -2.08
C ASP A 69 12.57 -8.14 -1.25
N ARG A 70 11.45 -8.53 -0.65
CA ARG A 70 11.37 -9.72 0.19
C ARG A 70 10.20 -10.57 -0.26
N PRO A 71 10.37 -11.90 -0.39
CA PRO A 71 9.30 -12.77 -0.91
C PRO A 71 8.01 -12.69 -0.11
N GLU A 72 8.11 -12.59 1.21
CA GLU A 72 6.92 -12.52 2.07
C GLU A 72 6.12 -11.25 1.80
N LEU A 73 6.81 -10.14 1.59
CA LEU A 73 6.13 -8.88 1.29
C LEU A 73 5.58 -8.88 -0.13
N ALA A 74 6.31 -9.47 -1.06
CA ALA A 74 5.82 -9.60 -2.42
C ALA A 74 4.52 -10.43 -2.47
N ALA A 75 4.43 -11.46 -1.63
CA ALA A 75 3.21 -12.27 -1.55
C ALA A 75 2.04 -11.46 -1.02
N LEU A 76 2.27 -10.60 -0.04
CA LEU A 76 1.21 -9.72 0.47
C LEU A 76 0.74 -8.75 -0.60
N VAL A 77 1.66 -8.17 -1.35
CA VAL A 77 1.33 -7.25 -2.42
C VAL A 77 0.53 -7.98 -3.50
N ALA A 78 0.94 -9.18 -3.88
CA ALA A 78 0.23 -9.95 -4.90
C ALA A 78 -1.19 -10.29 -4.46
N ALA A 79 -1.37 -10.69 -3.20
CA ALA A 79 -2.69 -11.02 -2.68
C ALA A 79 -3.59 -9.79 -2.67
N ALA A 80 -3.05 -8.63 -2.30
CA ALA A 80 -3.82 -7.40 -2.31
C ALA A 80 -4.17 -6.98 -3.74
N ALA A 81 -3.25 -7.18 -4.67
CA ALA A 81 -3.52 -6.86 -6.08
C ALA A 81 -4.64 -7.72 -6.64
N ASP A 82 -4.66 -9.01 -6.29
CA ASP A 82 -5.75 -9.89 -6.72
C ASP A 82 -7.08 -9.41 -6.16
N ARG A 83 -7.09 -8.98 -4.92
CA ARG A 83 -8.30 -8.47 -4.30
C ARG A 83 -8.78 -7.20 -4.99
N ALA A 84 -7.86 -6.30 -5.29
CA ALA A 84 -8.20 -5.07 -5.99
C ALA A 84 -8.77 -5.38 -7.37
N ALA A 85 -8.18 -6.32 -8.07
CA ALA A 85 -8.67 -6.70 -9.39
C ALA A 85 -10.08 -7.28 -9.31
N GLN A 86 -10.35 -8.10 -8.30
CA GLN A 86 -11.68 -8.66 -8.11
C GLN A 86 -12.71 -7.58 -7.80
N LEU A 87 -12.36 -6.64 -6.94
CA LEU A 87 -13.26 -5.53 -6.62
C LEU A 87 -13.53 -4.67 -7.84
N TRP A 88 -12.50 -4.40 -8.62
CA TRP A 88 -12.64 -3.59 -9.83
C TRP A 88 -13.53 -4.30 -10.84
N ALA A 89 -13.31 -5.60 -11.03
CA ALA A 89 -14.14 -6.39 -11.94
C ALA A 89 -15.59 -6.42 -11.47
N GLY A 90 -15.81 -6.53 -10.16
CA GLY A 90 -17.15 -6.50 -9.60
C GLY A 90 -17.87 -5.19 -9.87
N GLN A 91 -17.16 -4.08 -9.71
CA GLN A 91 -17.74 -2.77 -10.00
C GLN A 91 -18.11 -2.63 -11.46
N ARG A 92 -17.24 -3.11 -12.34
CA ARG A 92 -17.49 -3.04 -13.76
C ARG A 92 -18.64 -3.95 -14.17
N GLY A 93 -18.77 -5.09 -13.49
CA GLY A 93 -19.85 -6.01 -13.78
C GLY A 93 -21.21 -5.47 -13.39
N LEU A 94 -21.26 -4.54 -12.47
CA LEU A 94 -22.49 -3.91 -12.03
C LEU A 94 -22.94 -2.79 -12.98
N GLY A 95 -22.03 -2.25 -13.69
CA GLY A 95 -22.31 -1.13 -14.59
C GLY A 95 -22.72 -1.56 -15.95
#